data_3cf528df0b24c617b54eb5ae4b67113b
#
_entry.id   3cf528df0b24c617b54eb5ae4b67113b
#
_cell.length_a   1.000
_cell.length_b   1.000
_cell.length_c   1.000
_cell.angle_alpha   90.00
_cell.angle_beta   90.00
_cell.angle_gamma   90.00
#
_symmetry.space_group_name_H-M   'P 1'
#
loop_
_entity.id
_entity.type
_entity.pdbx_description
1 polymer ?
#
loop_
_entity_poly.entity_id
_entity_poly.type
_entity_poly.pdbx_seq_one_letter_code
_entity_poly.pdbx_strand_id
1 'polypeptide(L)'
;VAQPIIIIKENQALVELTTRDLSFINERNLSRIFHEVAEAGLEIHLMQTSAVTFSMVVDHKPERITHLEKTLSQEFIYEEKTSLRLITVRHATPAMLERFRAEHAIWFEQTSDVTTKLLVLASEE
;
A
#
# COMPACT_ATOMS: atom_id res chain seq x y z
N VAL A 1 -17.79 18.57 -17.18
CA VAL A 1 -17.77 17.74 -15.98
C VAL A 1 -16.95 16.48 -16.26
N ALA A 2 -15.97 16.24 -15.42
CA ALA A 2 -15.11 15.09 -15.61
C ALA A 2 -15.84 13.80 -15.24
N GLN A 3 -15.63 12.77 -16.05
CA GLN A 3 -16.21 11.45 -15.81
C GLN A 3 -15.36 10.70 -14.79
N PRO A 4 -15.96 9.93 -13.89
CA PRO A 4 -15.17 9.09 -12.99
C PRO A 4 -14.39 8.04 -13.76
N ILE A 5 -13.16 7.81 -13.32
CA ILE A 5 -12.27 6.80 -13.89
C ILE A 5 -11.88 5.86 -12.77
N ILE A 6 -12.09 4.56 -12.98
CA ILE A 6 -11.77 3.54 -11.98
C ILE A 6 -10.66 2.66 -12.52
N ILE A 7 -9.60 2.52 -11.74
CA ILE A 7 -8.48 1.63 -12.08
C ILE A 7 -8.35 0.63 -10.94
N ILE A 8 -8.34 -0.66 -11.28
CA ILE A 8 -8.25 -1.70 -10.26
C ILE A 8 -6.97 -2.49 -10.48
N LYS A 9 -6.17 -2.59 -9.44
CA LYS A 9 -4.98 -3.44 -9.45
C LYS A 9 -5.25 -4.63 -8.53
N GLU A 10 -5.25 -5.81 -9.11
CA GLU A 10 -5.47 -7.04 -8.36
C GLU A 10 -4.15 -7.54 -7.77
N ASN A 11 -4.27 -8.50 -6.88
CA ASN A 11 -3.12 -9.24 -6.35
C ASN A 11 -2.07 -8.32 -5.75
N GLN A 12 -2.52 -7.52 -4.79
CA GLN A 12 -1.66 -6.56 -4.12
C GLN A 12 -1.24 -7.06 -2.76
N ALA A 13 -0.08 -6.61 -2.29
CA ALA A 13 0.42 -6.91 -0.95
C ALA A 13 0.64 -5.60 -0.20
N LEU A 14 0.26 -5.59 1.06
CA LEU A 14 0.55 -4.50 1.97
C LEU A 14 1.75 -4.92 2.82
N VAL A 15 2.82 -4.13 2.76
CA VAL A 15 4.01 -4.37 3.57
C VAL A 15 4.10 -3.24 4.60
N GLU A 16 4.22 -3.62 5.87
CA GLU A 16 4.34 -2.65 6.95
C GLU A 16 5.67 -2.86 7.66
N LEU A 17 6.40 -1.76 7.80
CA LEU A 17 7.75 -1.75 8.38
C LEU A 17 7.74 -0.85 9.60
N THR A 18 8.05 -1.43 10.76
CA THR A 18 8.05 -0.68 12.01
C THR A 18 9.49 -0.67 12.55
N THR A 19 9.94 0.47 13.06
CA THR A 19 11.27 0.56 13.64
C THR A 19 11.33 -0.32 14.90
N ARG A 20 12.47 -1.01 15.09
CA ARG A 20 12.58 -1.98 16.18
C ARG A 20 12.63 -1.30 17.55
N ASP A 21 13.20 -0.10 17.61
CA ASP A 21 13.32 0.64 18.87
C ASP A 21 12.23 1.69 19.05
N LEU A 22 11.22 1.67 18.17
CA LEU A 22 10.11 2.61 18.15
C LEU A 22 10.55 4.05 17.95
N SER A 23 11.72 4.27 17.36
CA SER A 23 12.14 5.60 16.95
C SER A 23 11.33 6.02 15.74
N PHE A 24 11.21 7.33 15.52
CA PHE A 24 10.43 7.85 14.39
C PHE A 24 11.12 7.48 13.08
N ILE A 25 10.29 7.16 12.08
CA ILE A 25 10.77 6.92 10.71
C ILE A 25 11.42 8.22 10.23
N ASN A 26 12.65 8.10 9.72
CA ASN A 26 13.42 9.26 9.27
C ASN A 26 13.90 9.05 7.84
N GLU A 27 14.62 10.04 7.32
CA GLU A 27 15.07 10.03 5.93
C GLU A 27 15.98 8.85 5.63
N ARG A 28 16.82 8.46 6.58
CA ARG A 28 17.71 7.33 6.39
C ARG A 28 16.93 6.03 6.27
N ASN A 29 15.90 5.86 7.11
CA ASN A 29 15.00 4.70 7.01
C ASN A 29 14.34 4.66 5.63
N LEU A 30 13.80 5.80 5.19
CA LEU A 30 13.11 5.85 3.91
C LEU A 30 14.05 5.58 2.74
N SER A 31 15.26 6.12 2.80
CA SER A 31 16.26 5.87 1.78
C SER A 31 16.57 4.38 1.67
N ARG A 32 16.71 3.73 2.82
CA ARG A 32 16.98 2.29 2.84
C ARG A 32 15.82 1.50 2.25
N ILE A 33 14.59 1.86 2.64
CA ILE A 33 13.41 1.17 2.15
C ILE A 33 13.28 1.33 0.64
N PHE A 34 13.39 2.56 0.15
CA PHE A 34 13.25 2.81 -1.28
C PHE A 34 14.34 2.13 -2.10
N HIS A 35 15.55 2.08 -1.57
CA HIS A 35 16.63 1.38 -2.24
C HIS A 35 16.30 -0.10 -2.41
N GLU A 36 15.83 -0.74 -1.34
CA GLU A 36 15.54 -2.18 -1.40
C GLU A 36 14.33 -2.48 -2.28
N VAL A 37 13.33 -1.60 -2.28
CA VAL A 37 12.18 -1.77 -3.17
C VAL A 37 12.63 -1.70 -4.63
N ALA A 38 13.48 -0.73 -4.95
CA ALA A 38 14.00 -0.59 -6.30
C ALA A 38 14.85 -1.80 -6.70
N GLU A 39 15.71 -2.28 -5.78
CA GLU A 39 16.54 -3.45 -6.05
C GLU A 39 15.70 -4.71 -6.24
N ALA A 40 14.58 -4.81 -5.56
CA ALA A 40 13.67 -5.95 -5.70
C ALA A 40 12.85 -5.86 -7.00
N GLY A 41 12.92 -4.75 -7.71
CA GLY A 41 12.16 -4.56 -8.93
C GLY A 41 10.68 -4.37 -8.69
N LEU A 42 10.32 -3.80 -7.55
CA LEU A 42 8.93 -3.53 -7.19
C LEU A 42 8.62 -2.05 -7.33
N GLU A 43 7.34 -1.75 -7.51
CA GLU A 43 6.83 -0.38 -7.58
C GLU A 43 5.87 -0.16 -6.42
N ILE A 44 5.96 1.01 -5.79
CA ILE A 44 5.05 1.36 -4.71
C ILE A 44 3.85 2.08 -5.31
N HIS A 45 2.66 1.51 -5.11
CA HIS A 45 1.43 2.09 -5.64
C HIS A 45 0.71 2.97 -4.64
N LEU A 46 0.98 2.77 -3.36
CA LEU A 46 0.41 3.56 -2.27
C LEU A 46 1.35 3.46 -1.10
N MET A 47 1.59 4.58 -0.42
CA MET A 47 2.41 4.55 0.78
C MET A 47 1.85 5.51 1.82
N GLN A 48 2.11 5.19 3.07
CA GLN A 48 1.67 6.02 4.19
C GLN A 48 2.68 5.87 5.31
N THR A 49 3.07 6.99 5.91
CA THR A 49 4.01 7.00 7.01
C THR A 49 3.29 7.47 8.27
N SER A 50 3.40 6.70 9.33
CA SER A 50 3.01 7.16 10.66
C SER A 50 4.30 7.33 11.47
N ALA A 51 4.17 7.60 12.78
CA ALA A 51 5.35 7.96 13.58
C ALA A 51 6.46 6.91 13.47
N VAL A 52 6.12 5.63 13.67
CA VAL A 52 7.13 4.56 13.74
C VAL A 52 6.93 3.49 12.67
N THR A 53 5.95 3.65 11.78
CA THR A 53 5.61 2.63 10.79
C THR A 53 5.52 3.24 9.40
N PHE A 54 6.11 2.54 8.43
CA PHE A 54 5.97 2.86 7.02
C PHE A 54 5.18 1.74 6.37
N SER A 55 4.08 2.10 5.70
CA SER A 55 3.21 1.13 5.02
C SER A 55 3.26 1.38 3.52
N MET A 56 3.34 0.31 2.74
CA MET A 56 3.36 0.44 1.29
C MET A 56 2.61 -0.70 0.64
N VAL A 57 2.04 -0.41 -0.53
CA VAL A 57 1.31 -1.39 -1.34
C VAL A 57 2.12 -1.63 -2.60
N VAL A 58 2.41 -2.90 -2.87
CA VAL A 58 3.18 -3.32 -4.03
C VAL A 58 2.47 -4.51 -4.69
N ASP A 59 2.83 -4.81 -5.94
CA ASP A 59 2.34 -6.02 -6.59
C ASP A 59 2.83 -7.23 -5.82
N HIS A 60 1.96 -8.23 -5.63
CA HIS A 60 2.34 -9.45 -4.94
C HIS A 60 3.08 -10.37 -5.91
N LYS A 61 4.39 -10.18 -5.99
CA LYS A 61 5.29 -11.03 -6.78
C LYS A 61 6.15 -11.79 -5.79
N PRO A 62 5.83 -13.08 -5.54
CA PRO A 62 6.39 -13.80 -4.39
C PRO A 62 7.90 -13.76 -4.26
N GLU A 63 8.62 -13.96 -5.38
CA GLU A 63 10.07 -13.98 -5.30
C GLU A 63 10.65 -12.61 -4.92
N ARG A 64 10.07 -11.55 -5.46
CA ARG A 64 10.52 -10.19 -5.17
C ARG A 64 10.19 -9.79 -3.75
N ILE A 65 9.01 -10.18 -3.29
CA ILE A 65 8.58 -9.90 -1.92
C ILE A 65 9.46 -10.67 -0.93
N THR A 66 9.80 -11.92 -1.23
CA THR A 66 10.69 -12.70 -0.38
C THR A 66 12.05 -12.01 -0.24
N HIS A 67 12.58 -11.49 -1.34
CA HIS A 67 13.84 -10.74 -1.29
C HIS A 67 13.70 -9.50 -0.42
N LEU A 68 12.60 -8.77 -0.59
CA LEU A 68 12.33 -7.56 0.18
C LEU A 68 12.25 -7.87 1.68
N GLU A 69 11.54 -8.93 2.03
CA GLU A 69 11.41 -9.35 3.43
C GLU A 69 12.78 -9.68 4.02
N LYS A 70 13.60 -10.41 3.25
CA LYS A 70 14.91 -10.83 3.72
C LYS A 70 15.80 -9.64 4.02
N THR A 71 15.76 -8.61 3.18
CA THR A 71 16.64 -7.46 3.36
C THR A 71 16.10 -6.49 4.40
N LEU A 72 14.81 -6.23 4.42
CA LEU A 72 14.25 -5.21 5.31
C LEU A 72 13.97 -5.73 6.71
N SER A 73 13.76 -7.05 6.90
CA SER A 73 13.53 -7.59 8.23
C SER A 73 14.77 -7.55 9.09
N GLN A 74 15.94 -7.29 8.51
CA GLN A 74 17.17 -7.11 9.29
C GLN A 74 17.13 -5.81 10.08
N GLU A 75 16.43 -4.82 9.57
CA GLU A 75 16.40 -3.48 10.17
C GLU A 75 15.04 -3.14 10.79
N PHE A 76 13.96 -3.69 10.24
CA PHE A 76 12.60 -3.35 10.65
C PHE A 76 11.85 -4.59 11.09
N ILE A 77 10.80 -4.38 11.89
CA ILE A 77 9.79 -5.41 12.10
C ILE A 77 8.93 -5.42 10.83
N TYR A 78 8.93 -6.55 10.16
CA TYR A 78 8.32 -6.69 8.83
C TYR A 78 7.00 -7.47 8.96
N GLU A 79 5.92 -6.88 8.46
CA GLU A 79 4.61 -7.54 8.42
C GLU A 79 4.02 -7.40 7.04
N GLU A 80 3.24 -8.38 6.63
CA GLU A 80 2.75 -8.45 5.26
C GLU A 80 1.32 -8.98 5.24
N LYS A 81 0.47 -8.36 4.39
CA LYS A 81 -0.87 -8.87 4.11
C LYS A 81 -1.01 -9.01 2.61
N THR A 82 -1.62 -10.12 2.19
CA THR A 82 -1.80 -10.40 0.77
C THR A 82 -3.27 -10.53 0.45
N SER A 83 -3.59 -10.87 -0.82
CA SER A 83 -4.97 -11.01 -1.29
C SER A 83 -5.72 -9.70 -1.17
N LEU A 84 -5.05 -8.62 -1.55
CA LEU A 84 -5.64 -7.28 -1.50
C LEU A 84 -5.82 -6.76 -2.91
N ARG A 85 -6.68 -5.76 -3.01
CA ARG A 85 -6.98 -5.08 -4.27
C ARG A 85 -6.86 -3.59 -4.04
N LEU A 86 -6.22 -2.89 -4.96
CA LEU A 86 -6.10 -1.44 -4.89
C LEU A 86 -7.04 -0.82 -5.92
N ILE A 87 -8.01 -0.05 -5.44
CA ILE A 87 -8.97 0.64 -6.29
C ILE A 87 -8.61 2.10 -6.30
N THR A 88 -8.32 2.64 -7.48
CA THR A 88 -8.03 4.06 -7.65
C THR A 88 -9.18 4.69 -8.42
N VAL A 89 -9.78 5.72 -7.86
CA VAL A 89 -10.92 6.40 -8.47
C VAL A 89 -10.56 7.87 -8.64
N ARG A 90 -10.67 8.37 -9.86
CA ARG A 90 -10.50 9.79 -10.13
C ARG A 90 -11.87 10.39 -10.38
N HIS A 91 -12.09 11.58 -9.83
CA HIS A 91 -13.36 12.32 -9.98
C HIS A 91 -14.55 11.52 -9.45
N ALA A 92 -14.35 10.82 -8.31
CA ALA A 92 -15.43 10.05 -7.70
C ALA A 92 -16.48 10.98 -7.13
N THR A 93 -17.74 10.57 -7.23
CA THR A 93 -18.80 11.26 -6.51
C THR A 93 -18.86 10.72 -5.09
N PRO A 94 -19.41 11.50 -4.13
CA PRO A 94 -19.57 10.98 -2.78
C PRO A 94 -20.38 9.68 -2.73
N ALA A 95 -21.38 9.54 -3.60
CA ALA A 95 -22.19 8.32 -3.63
C ALA A 95 -21.35 7.11 -4.04
N MET A 96 -20.46 7.27 -5.02
CA MET A 96 -19.57 6.19 -5.43
C MET A 96 -18.67 5.73 -4.29
N LEU A 97 -18.08 6.69 -3.57
CA LEU A 97 -17.19 6.36 -2.48
C LEU A 97 -17.92 5.66 -1.35
N GLU A 98 -19.15 6.09 -1.07
CA GLU A 98 -19.96 5.42 -0.05
C GLU A 98 -20.24 3.98 -0.42
N ARG A 99 -20.53 3.73 -1.71
CA ARG A 99 -20.78 2.36 -2.17
C ARG A 99 -19.55 1.49 -2.02
N PHE A 100 -18.39 2.00 -2.41
CA PHE A 100 -17.15 1.24 -2.23
C PHE A 100 -16.92 0.92 -0.77
N ARG A 101 -17.15 1.89 0.13
CA ARG A 101 -16.96 1.67 1.56
C ARG A 101 -17.94 0.66 2.11
N ALA A 102 -19.16 0.64 1.57
CA ALA A 102 -20.18 -0.30 2.03
C ALA A 102 -19.92 -1.72 1.53
N GLU A 103 -19.33 -1.86 0.36
CA GLU A 103 -19.17 -3.15 -0.31
C GLU A 103 -17.82 -3.84 -0.04
N HIS A 104 -16.87 -3.15 0.61
CA HIS A 104 -15.53 -3.68 0.79
C HIS A 104 -15.03 -3.48 2.21
N ALA A 105 -14.17 -4.42 2.64
CA ALA A 105 -13.41 -4.23 3.88
C ALA A 105 -12.19 -3.39 3.51
N ILE A 106 -12.14 -2.16 4.01
CA ILE A 106 -11.13 -1.20 3.62
C ILE A 106 -10.00 -1.17 4.64
N TRP A 107 -8.77 -1.36 4.18
CA TRP A 107 -7.57 -1.30 5.01
C TRP A 107 -6.97 0.10 5.05
N PHE A 108 -6.90 0.75 3.88
CA PHE A 108 -6.39 2.12 3.77
C PHE A 108 -7.23 2.88 2.78
N GLU A 109 -7.38 4.17 3.07
CA GLU A 109 -8.03 5.08 2.15
C GLU A 109 -7.20 6.35 2.12
N GLN A 110 -6.88 6.83 0.92
CA GLN A 110 -6.06 8.02 0.76
C GLN A 110 -6.65 8.86 -0.36
N THR A 111 -6.87 10.13 -0.09
CA THR A 111 -7.41 11.06 -1.07
C THR A 111 -6.43 12.19 -1.28
N SER A 112 -6.17 12.50 -2.54
CA SER A 112 -5.32 13.60 -2.93
C SER A 112 -5.94 14.24 -4.16
N ASP A 113 -6.32 15.52 -4.04
CA ASP A 113 -6.96 16.25 -5.12
C ASP A 113 -8.21 15.48 -5.56
N VAL A 114 -8.31 15.06 -6.83
CA VAL A 114 -9.48 14.37 -7.36
C VAL A 114 -9.33 12.85 -7.35
N THR A 115 -8.29 12.32 -6.71
CA THR A 115 -7.98 10.90 -6.73
C THR A 115 -8.14 10.30 -5.34
N THR A 116 -8.90 9.21 -5.26
CA THR A 116 -9.04 8.44 -4.02
C THR A 116 -8.55 7.04 -4.27
N LYS A 117 -7.68 6.55 -3.39
CA LYS A 117 -7.18 5.18 -3.44
C LYS A 117 -7.71 4.41 -2.25
N LEU A 118 -8.25 3.24 -2.52
CA LEU A 118 -8.83 2.37 -1.51
C LEU A 118 -8.13 1.03 -1.57
N LEU A 119 -7.50 0.64 -0.47
CA LEU A 119 -6.91 -0.69 -0.38
C LEU A 119 -7.93 -1.58 0.31
N VAL A 120 -8.41 -2.59 -0.38
CA VAL A 120 -9.50 -3.42 0.10
C VAL A 120 -9.11 -4.88 0.06
N LEU A 121 -9.79 -5.68 0.89
CA LEU A 121 -9.64 -7.12 0.86
C LEU A 121 -10.27 -7.62 -0.44
N ALA A 122 -9.55 -8.49 -1.16
CA ALA A 122 -10.10 -9.05 -2.39
C ALA A 122 -11.27 -9.96 -2.05
N SER A 123 -12.28 -9.98 -2.93
CA SER A 123 -13.44 -10.82 -2.72
C SER A 123 -13.06 -12.28 -2.61
N GLU A 124 -13.75 -12.98 -1.72
CA GLU A 124 -13.63 -14.43 -1.61
C GLU A 124 -14.74 -15.06 -2.42
N GLU A 125 -14.41 -16.04 -3.22
CA GLU A 125 -15.42 -16.73 -4.02
C GLU A 125 -15.61 -18.15 -3.61
#